data_829aa5f67b40a45c11d30b108b177757
#
_entry.id   829aa5f67b40a45c11d30b108b177757
#
_cell.length_a   1.000
_cell.length_b   1.000
_cell.length_c   1.000
_cell.angle_alpha   90.00
_cell.angle_beta   90.00
_cell.angle_gamma   90.00
#
_symmetry.space_group_name_H-M   'P 1'
#
loop_
_entity.id
_entity.type
_entity.pdbx_description
1 polymer ?
#
loop_
_entity_poly.entity_id
_entity_poly.type
_entity_poly.pdbx_seq_one_letter_code
_entity_poly.pdbx_strand_id
1 'polypeptide(L)'
;MKDKKVIVTGGMGFIGSHLTEKLLENNEVTVIDNEATGKIDNIKHLLENKNLTIVHESIIELDLHEIFKGKDYVFHLAAIPSVPRSVKDPFASNEANVTGTLKVLIAAKDSGVKKVIFSSSSSVYGDTPTLLKREDMPVNPQSPYAITKATGEMYCRVFQELYGLPTICLRYFNVFGPRQDPNSQYAAVIPKFITGIMNDESPVIYGDGEQSRDFTYVKHVVVANILSCESNETGIFNIACSRRITINELVAYINEILGKDIITENIDSRPGDIKHSLADISRAGKFGYNPVGDFRDELKKVIQWFENKRNNAV
;
A
#
# COMPACT_ATOMS: atom_id res chain seq x y z
N MET A 1 13.75 14.05 4.37
CA MET A 1 14.85 13.40 3.63
C MET A 1 15.27 14.29 2.47
N LYS A 2 16.57 14.56 2.31
CA LYS A 2 17.08 15.46 1.28
C LYS A 2 18.45 14.98 0.77
N ASP A 3 18.72 15.20 -0.53
CA ASP A 3 19.98 14.88 -1.21
C ASP A 3 20.41 13.40 -1.05
N LYS A 4 19.43 12.49 -1.17
CA LYS A 4 19.64 11.03 -1.09
C LYS A 4 19.38 10.37 -2.44
N LYS A 5 20.03 9.23 -2.64
CA LYS A 5 19.83 8.34 -3.77
C LYS A 5 18.97 7.17 -3.33
N VAL A 6 17.73 7.12 -3.78
CA VAL A 6 16.76 6.15 -3.27
C VAL A 6 16.21 5.25 -4.38
N ILE A 7 15.85 4.04 -4.02
CA ILE A 7 15.14 3.10 -4.89
C ILE A 7 13.71 2.97 -4.40
N VAL A 8 12.77 3.00 -5.33
CA VAL A 8 11.36 2.65 -5.11
C VAL A 8 11.01 1.48 -6.03
N THR A 9 10.96 0.27 -5.51
CA THR A 9 10.43 -0.85 -6.28
C THR A 9 8.92 -0.81 -6.24
N GLY A 10 8.25 -1.07 -7.37
CA GLY A 10 6.80 -0.86 -7.51
C GLY A 10 6.41 0.63 -7.55
N GLY A 11 7.31 1.49 -8.05
CA GLY A 11 7.12 2.93 -8.05
C GLY A 11 6.08 3.46 -9.04
N MET A 12 5.59 2.65 -9.97
CA MET A 12 4.46 2.96 -10.87
C MET A 12 3.12 2.48 -10.32
N GLY A 13 3.12 1.74 -9.19
CA GLY A 13 1.93 1.28 -8.51
C GLY A 13 1.16 2.42 -7.83
N PHE A 14 -0.01 2.11 -7.25
CA PHE A 14 -0.84 3.06 -6.54
C PHE A 14 -0.06 3.82 -5.45
N ILE A 15 0.44 3.14 -4.42
CA ILE A 15 1.17 3.77 -3.31
C ILE A 15 2.54 4.26 -3.79
N GLY A 16 3.24 3.43 -4.58
CA GLY A 16 4.59 3.72 -5.06
C GLY A 16 4.69 5.01 -5.85
N SER A 17 3.69 5.33 -6.70
CA SER A 17 3.68 6.55 -7.49
C SER A 17 3.57 7.83 -6.66
N HIS A 18 2.78 7.81 -5.59
CA HIS A 18 2.71 8.93 -4.63
C HIS A 18 4.01 9.09 -3.83
N LEU A 19 4.63 7.97 -3.46
CA LEU A 19 5.90 7.99 -2.75
C LEU A 19 7.03 8.49 -3.67
N THR A 20 7.10 8.01 -4.91
CA THR A 20 8.05 8.47 -5.95
C THR A 20 7.95 9.98 -6.14
N GLU A 21 6.74 10.50 -6.34
CA GLU A 21 6.48 11.93 -6.50
C GLU A 21 7.00 12.75 -5.30
N LYS A 22 6.68 12.31 -4.09
CA LYS A 22 7.13 13.00 -2.87
C LYS A 22 8.63 12.94 -2.64
N LEU A 23 9.27 11.82 -2.94
CA LEU A 23 10.71 11.66 -2.81
C LEU A 23 11.48 12.52 -3.82
N LEU A 24 10.97 12.67 -5.04
CA LEU A 24 11.59 13.47 -6.11
C LEU A 24 11.67 14.96 -5.79
N GLU A 25 10.89 15.48 -4.84
CA GLU A 25 11.00 16.89 -4.45
C GLU A 25 12.42 17.27 -3.99
N ASN A 26 13.16 16.32 -3.39
CA ASN A 26 14.46 16.63 -2.78
C ASN A 26 15.52 15.53 -2.94
N ASN A 27 15.29 14.49 -3.76
CA ASN A 27 16.17 13.33 -3.85
C ASN A 27 16.32 12.84 -5.29
N GLU A 28 17.35 12.04 -5.55
CA GLU A 28 17.45 11.23 -6.78
C GLU A 28 16.68 9.92 -6.55
N VAL A 29 15.73 9.61 -7.43
CA VAL A 29 14.85 8.43 -7.30
C VAL A 29 15.04 7.49 -8.48
N THR A 30 15.32 6.23 -8.18
CA THR A 30 15.30 5.14 -9.16
C THR A 30 14.04 4.29 -8.92
N VAL A 31 13.14 4.26 -9.87
CA VAL A 31 11.95 3.41 -9.89
C VAL A 31 12.29 2.10 -10.59
N ILE A 32 11.93 0.97 -9.99
CA ILE A 32 11.96 -0.36 -10.63
C ILE A 32 10.53 -0.88 -10.64
N ASP A 33 9.95 -1.08 -11.83
CA ASP A 33 8.57 -1.55 -12.00
C ASP A 33 8.41 -2.21 -13.37
N ASN A 34 7.71 -3.33 -13.44
CA ASN A 34 7.42 -4.04 -14.70
C ASN A 34 5.98 -3.85 -15.19
N GLU A 35 5.23 -2.92 -14.59
CA GLU A 35 3.82 -2.64 -14.87
C GLU A 35 2.87 -3.85 -14.73
N ALA A 36 3.26 -4.91 -13.99
CA ALA A 36 2.37 -6.04 -13.73
C ALA A 36 1.04 -5.62 -13.04
N THR A 37 1.09 -4.55 -12.26
CA THR A 37 -0.07 -3.95 -11.58
C THR A 37 -0.01 -2.43 -11.56
N GLY A 38 1.16 -1.84 -11.66
CA GLY A 38 1.40 -0.42 -11.83
C GLY A 38 1.07 0.04 -13.26
N LYS A 39 1.13 1.35 -13.49
CA LYS A 39 0.96 1.98 -14.81
C LYS A 39 1.88 3.18 -14.90
N ILE A 40 2.61 3.32 -16.00
CA ILE A 40 3.47 4.49 -16.26
C ILE A 40 2.68 5.81 -16.18
N ASP A 41 1.39 5.79 -16.51
CA ASP A 41 0.50 6.95 -16.40
C ASP A 41 0.43 7.54 -15.00
N ASN A 42 0.65 6.72 -13.95
CA ASN A 42 0.65 7.20 -12.57
C ASN A 42 1.82 8.17 -12.27
N ILE A 43 2.90 8.10 -13.05
CA ILE A 43 4.10 8.94 -12.89
C ILE A 43 4.44 9.73 -14.16
N LYS A 44 3.55 9.74 -15.16
CA LYS A 44 3.79 10.38 -16.47
C LYS A 44 4.21 11.85 -16.35
N HIS A 45 3.64 12.58 -15.40
CA HIS A 45 3.96 13.98 -15.12
C HIS A 45 5.36 14.19 -14.50
N LEU A 46 6.06 13.10 -14.12
CA LEU A 46 7.39 13.13 -13.52
C LEU A 46 8.50 12.76 -14.53
N LEU A 47 8.16 12.29 -15.73
CA LEU A 47 9.12 11.69 -16.67
C LEU A 47 10.24 12.64 -17.12
N GLU A 48 9.96 13.95 -17.14
CA GLU A 48 10.96 14.96 -17.51
C GLU A 48 11.86 15.39 -16.34
N ASN A 49 11.63 14.85 -15.14
CA ASN A 49 12.45 15.18 -13.98
C ASN A 49 13.82 14.49 -14.09
N LYS A 50 14.89 15.28 -14.20
CA LYS A 50 16.27 14.78 -14.35
C LYS A 50 16.78 13.92 -13.19
N ASN A 51 16.12 14.00 -12.04
CA ASN A 51 16.44 13.18 -10.85
C ASN A 51 15.65 11.86 -10.80
N LEU A 52 14.81 11.58 -11.82
CA LEU A 52 14.09 10.31 -11.95
C LEU A 52 14.82 9.40 -12.93
N THR A 53 15.11 8.18 -12.49
CA THR A 53 15.53 7.08 -13.36
C THR A 53 14.47 5.98 -13.31
N ILE A 54 14.06 5.46 -14.46
CA ILE A 54 13.11 4.36 -14.54
C ILE A 54 13.81 3.13 -15.10
N VAL A 55 13.68 2.02 -14.37
CA VAL A 55 14.07 0.68 -14.82
C VAL A 55 12.77 -0.11 -15.01
N HIS A 56 12.36 -0.24 -16.27
CA HIS A 56 11.11 -0.91 -16.65
C HIS A 56 11.34 -2.42 -16.79
N GLU A 57 11.51 -3.09 -15.65
CA GLU A 57 11.82 -4.51 -15.60
C GLU A 57 11.37 -5.12 -14.26
N SER A 58 11.29 -6.45 -14.22
CA SER A 58 10.96 -7.19 -13.00
C SER A 58 12.15 -7.28 -12.04
N ILE A 59 11.90 -7.07 -10.73
CA ILE A 59 12.90 -7.34 -9.69
C ILE A 59 13.38 -8.82 -9.67
N ILE A 60 12.63 -9.72 -10.31
CA ILE A 60 13.00 -11.13 -10.44
C ILE A 60 14.05 -11.32 -11.52
N GLU A 61 13.94 -10.63 -12.65
CA GLU A 61 14.81 -10.80 -13.82
C GLU A 61 16.12 -10.01 -13.70
N LEU A 62 16.07 -8.85 -13.05
CA LEU A 62 17.19 -7.92 -12.96
C LEU A 62 18.36 -8.43 -12.11
N ASP A 63 19.58 -8.03 -12.51
CA ASP A 63 20.72 -7.94 -11.59
C ASP A 63 20.59 -6.67 -10.73
N LEU A 64 20.00 -6.84 -9.56
CA LEU A 64 19.76 -5.73 -8.64
C LEU A 64 21.04 -5.14 -8.05
N HIS A 65 22.16 -5.88 -8.02
CA HIS A 65 23.41 -5.41 -7.42
C HIS A 65 23.95 -4.17 -8.14
N GLU A 66 23.91 -4.16 -9.49
CA GLU A 66 24.38 -2.99 -10.26
C GLU A 66 23.51 -1.75 -10.02
N ILE A 67 22.19 -1.93 -9.88
CA ILE A 67 21.24 -0.82 -9.68
C ILE A 67 21.35 -0.27 -8.25
N PHE A 68 21.64 -1.11 -7.27
CA PHE A 68 21.71 -0.74 -5.85
C PHE A 68 23.05 -0.08 -5.45
N LYS A 69 24.07 -0.15 -6.31
CA LYS A 69 25.36 0.50 -6.07
C LYS A 69 25.22 1.99 -5.76
N GLY A 70 25.73 2.41 -4.61
CA GLY A 70 25.71 3.81 -4.19
C GLY A 70 24.34 4.39 -3.85
N LYS A 71 23.32 3.54 -3.66
CA LYS A 71 22.01 3.96 -3.18
C LYS A 71 21.98 4.01 -1.66
N ASP A 72 21.27 5.00 -1.12
CA ASP A 72 21.16 5.20 0.33
C ASP A 72 20.06 4.35 0.96
N TYR A 73 18.87 4.33 0.33
CA TYR A 73 17.66 3.71 0.90
C TYR A 73 16.86 2.98 -0.17
N VAL A 74 16.15 1.94 0.27
CA VAL A 74 15.22 1.19 -0.58
C VAL A 74 13.83 1.19 0.03
N PHE A 75 12.85 1.65 -0.73
CA PHE A 75 11.42 1.51 -0.46
C PHE A 75 10.90 0.36 -1.29
N HIS A 76 10.66 -0.77 -0.65
CA HIS A 76 10.26 -1.99 -1.33
C HIS A 76 8.74 -2.17 -1.31
N LEU A 77 8.08 -1.73 -2.41
CA LEU A 77 6.64 -1.82 -2.60
C LEU A 77 6.25 -2.78 -3.74
N ALA A 78 7.20 -3.23 -4.56
CA ALA A 78 6.94 -4.20 -5.62
C ALA A 78 6.34 -5.49 -5.04
N ALA A 79 5.16 -5.84 -5.51
CA ALA A 79 4.44 -7.04 -5.13
C ALA A 79 3.27 -7.28 -6.10
N ILE A 80 2.84 -8.52 -6.23
CA ILE A 80 1.50 -8.81 -6.73
C ILE A 80 0.53 -8.69 -5.55
N PRO A 81 -0.22 -7.57 -5.45
CA PRO A 81 -1.18 -7.35 -4.37
C PRO A 81 -2.47 -8.15 -4.63
N SER A 82 -3.34 -8.22 -3.61
CA SER A 82 -4.70 -8.79 -3.69
C SER A 82 -4.77 -10.26 -3.26
N VAL A 83 -5.61 -10.45 -2.24
CA VAL A 83 -5.94 -11.78 -1.70
C VAL A 83 -6.56 -12.67 -2.78
N PRO A 84 -7.63 -12.25 -3.53
CA PRO A 84 -8.23 -13.13 -4.53
C PRO A 84 -7.27 -13.49 -5.68
N ARG A 85 -6.39 -12.58 -6.09
CA ARG A 85 -5.39 -12.87 -7.13
C ARG A 85 -4.41 -13.95 -6.65
N SER A 86 -3.96 -13.87 -5.41
CA SER A 86 -3.04 -14.85 -4.83
C SER A 86 -3.68 -16.23 -4.63
N VAL A 87 -4.99 -16.29 -4.40
CA VAL A 87 -5.73 -17.57 -4.36
C VAL A 87 -5.82 -18.19 -5.75
N LYS A 88 -6.01 -17.37 -6.79
CA LYS A 88 -6.06 -17.84 -8.18
C LYS A 88 -4.69 -18.31 -8.68
N ASP A 89 -3.61 -17.59 -8.33
CA ASP A 89 -2.25 -17.92 -8.72
C ASP A 89 -1.29 -17.69 -7.53
N PRO A 90 -1.18 -18.69 -6.64
CA PRO A 90 -0.30 -18.58 -5.48
C PRO A 90 1.18 -18.64 -5.87
N PHE A 91 1.52 -19.31 -6.99
CA PHE A 91 2.90 -19.44 -7.43
C PHE A 91 3.47 -18.09 -7.89
N ALA A 92 2.79 -17.39 -8.79
CA ALA A 92 3.20 -16.06 -9.23
C ALA A 92 3.26 -15.06 -8.05
N SER A 93 2.31 -15.15 -7.11
CA SER A 93 2.33 -14.33 -5.90
C SER A 93 3.54 -14.62 -5.01
N ASN A 94 3.91 -15.89 -4.84
CA ASN A 94 5.09 -16.29 -4.08
C ASN A 94 6.39 -15.84 -4.75
N GLU A 95 6.51 -16.03 -6.05
CA GLU A 95 7.69 -15.64 -6.82
C GLU A 95 7.95 -14.12 -6.72
N ALA A 96 6.94 -13.32 -7.04
CA ALA A 96 7.07 -11.86 -6.99
C ALA A 96 7.31 -11.35 -5.56
N ASN A 97 6.54 -11.85 -4.58
CA ASN A 97 6.50 -11.26 -3.24
C ASN A 97 7.53 -11.86 -2.28
N VAL A 98 7.89 -13.13 -2.41
CA VAL A 98 8.87 -13.80 -1.52
C VAL A 98 10.25 -13.81 -2.16
N THR A 99 10.38 -14.42 -3.34
CA THR A 99 11.67 -14.48 -4.06
C THR A 99 12.15 -13.08 -4.41
N GLY A 100 11.26 -12.20 -4.91
CA GLY A 100 11.58 -10.80 -5.19
C GLY A 100 12.04 -10.03 -3.96
N THR A 101 11.36 -10.18 -2.81
CA THR A 101 11.80 -9.55 -1.55
C THR A 101 13.17 -10.05 -1.12
N LEU A 102 13.43 -11.35 -1.22
CA LEU A 102 14.74 -11.91 -0.88
C LEU A 102 15.86 -11.36 -1.78
N LYS A 103 15.64 -11.26 -3.10
CA LYS A 103 16.60 -10.64 -4.04
C LYS A 103 16.88 -9.18 -3.67
N VAL A 104 15.84 -8.40 -3.34
CA VAL A 104 15.99 -7.01 -2.92
C VAL A 104 16.81 -6.89 -1.63
N LEU A 105 16.56 -7.73 -0.64
CA LEU A 105 17.31 -7.72 0.63
C LEU A 105 18.77 -8.13 0.44
N ILE A 106 19.06 -9.13 -0.40
CA ILE A 106 20.44 -9.54 -0.73
C ILE A 106 21.16 -8.38 -1.40
N ALA A 107 20.60 -7.79 -2.44
CA ALA A 107 21.21 -6.68 -3.15
C ALA A 107 21.42 -5.44 -2.24
N ALA A 108 20.44 -5.14 -1.38
CA ALA A 108 20.56 -4.03 -0.42
C ALA A 108 21.71 -4.25 0.58
N LYS A 109 21.82 -5.48 1.12
CA LYS A 109 22.91 -5.86 2.03
C LYS A 109 24.28 -5.75 1.34
N ASP A 110 24.42 -6.35 0.15
CA ASP A 110 25.69 -6.42 -0.57
C ASP A 110 26.14 -5.05 -1.10
N SER A 111 25.21 -4.14 -1.37
CA SER A 111 25.49 -2.78 -1.82
C SER A 111 25.64 -1.76 -0.67
N GLY A 112 25.54 -2.17 0.57
CA GLY A 112 25.67 -1.30 1.73
C GLY A 112 24.55 -0.26 1.90
N VAL A 113 23.33 -0.60 1.48
CA VAL A 113 22.13 0.23 1.68
C VAL A 113 21.91 0.49 3.17
N LYS A 114 21.62 1.74 3.54
CA LYS A 114 21.49 2.18 4.94
C LYS A 114 20.24 1.64 5.63
N LYS A 115 19.13 1.48 4.90
CA LYS A 115 17.88 0.91 5.40
C LYS A 115 16.97 0.48 4.27
N VAL A 116 16.21 -0.60 4.50
CA VAL A 116 15.11 -1.05 3.64
C VAL A 116 13.79 -0.83 4.35
N ILE A 117 12.85 -0.16 3.68
CA ILE A 117 11.47 0.04 4.11
C ILE A 117 10.59 -0.94 3.33
N PHE A 118 10.05 -1.92 4.03
CA PHE A 118 9.23 -2.99 3.44
C PHE A 118 7.74 -2.71 3.59
N SER A 119 7.03 -2.70 2.47
CA SER A 119 5.57 -2.60 2.43
C SER A 119 4.93 -3.93 2.82
N SER A 120 4.53 -4.06 4.08
CA SER A 120 3.74 -5.17 4.59
C SER A 120 2.24 -4.85 4.52
N SER A 121 1.40 -5.67 5.18
CA SER A 121 -0.05 -5.58 5.08
C SER A 121 -0.72 -6.01 6.39
N SER A 122 -1.84 -5.39 6.72
CA SER A 122 -2.73 -5.83 7.80
C SER A 122 -3.30 -7.23 7.59
N SER A 123 -3.27 -7.76 6.36
CA SER A 123 -3.71 -9.12 6.05
C SER A 123 -2.94 -10.21 6.81
N VAL A 124 -1.73 -9.91 7.31
CA VAL A 124 -0.94 -10.83 8.13
C VAL A 124 -1.63 -11.21 9.45
N TYR A 125 -2.51 -10.35 9.96
CA TYR A 125 -3.27 -10.63 11.19
C TYR A 125 -4.38 -11.67 10.99
N GLY A 126 -4.88 -11.81 9.75
CA GLY A 126 -6.00 -12.69 9.44
C GLY A 126 -7.26 -12.36 10.24
N ASP A 127 -8.09 -13.40 10.44
CA ASP A 127 -9.30 -13.32 11.24
C ASP A 127 -8.97 -13.66 12.70
N THR A 128 -8.59 -12.66 13.47
CA THR A 128 -8.38 -12.79 14.92
C THR A 128 -9.53 -12.08 15.66
N PRO A 129 -10.03 -12.64 16.79
CA PRO A 129 -11.20 -12.08 17.49
C PRO A 129 -10.91 -10.70 18.11
N THR A 130 -9.63 -10.37 18.36
CA THR A 130 -9.24 -9.09 18.94
C THR A 130 -9.37 -7.99 17.89
N LEU A 131 -10.23 -7.02 18.14
CA LEU A 131 -10.50 -5.92 17.18
C LEU A 131 -9.28 -5.02 16.98
N LEU A 132 -8.68 -4.53 18.07
CA LEU A 132 -7.53 -3.62 18.00
C LEU A 132 -6.27 -4.42 17.66
N LYS A 133 -5.79 -4.31 16.42
CA LYS A 133 -4.62 -5.04 15.94
C LYS A 133 -3.34 -4.37 16.41
N ARG A 134 -2.47 -5.13 17.07
CA ARG A 134 -1.18 -4.68 17.60
C ARG A 134 -0.04 -5.50 17.00
N GLU A 135 1.13 -4.92 16.88
CA GLU A 135 2.28 -5.54 16.23
C GLU A 135 2.87 -6.74 17.00
N ASP A 136 2.60 -6.83 18.29
CA ASP A 136 3.01 -7.96 19.15
C ASP A 136 2.08 -9.19 19.07
N MET A 137 0.96 -9.07 18.33
CA MET A 137 0.03 -10.20 18.13
C MET A 137 0.64 -11.23 17.18
N PRO A 138 0.36 -12.53 17.41
CA PRO A 138 0.71 -13.58 16.46
C PRO A 138 0.13 -13.28 15.07
N VAL A 139 0.92 -13.51 14.04
CA VAL A 139 0.41 -13.50 12.67
C VAL A 139 -0.44 -14.75 12.41
N ASN A 140 -1.56 -14.58 11.71
CA ASN A 140 -2.50 -15.65 11.34
C ASN A 140 -2.96 -15.48 9.89
N PRO A 141 -2.03 -15.54 8.89
CA PRO A 141 -2.35 -15.27 7.50
C PRO A 141 -3.37 -16.28 6.95
N GLN A 142 -4.45 -15.76 6.32
CA GLN A 142 -5.56 -16.55 5.77
C GLN A 142 -5.54 -16.62 4.23
N SER A 143 -4.47 -16.19 3.59
CA SER A 143 -4.33 -16.23 2.14
C SER A 143 -2.87 -16.34 1.71
N PRO A 144 -2.59 -16.83 0.48
CA PRO A 144 -1.22 -16.84 -0.04
C PRO A 144 -0.58 -15.45 -0.02
N TYR A 145 -1.29 -14.40 -0.36
CA TYR A 145 -0.80 -13.02 -0.26
C TYR A 145 -0.37 -12.67 1.18
N ALA A 146 -1.21 -12.98 2.16
CA ALA A 146 -0.89 -12.71 3.56
C ALA A 146 0.36 -13.50 4.04
N ILE A 147 0.49 -14.76 3.60
CA ILE A 147 1.69 -15.59 3.85
C ILE A 147 2.92 -14.91 3.26
N THR A 148 2.86 -14.45 2.00
CA THR A 148 4.03 -13.81 1.37
C THR A 148 4.46 -12.54 2.11
N LYS A 149 3.52 -11.75 2.63
CA LYS A 149 3.84 -10.55 3.42
C LYS A 149 4.44 -10.89 4.79
N ALA A 150 3.88 -11.88 5.49
CA ALA A 150 4.46 -12.38 6.75
C ALA A 150 5.87 -12.94 6.55
N THR A 151 6.10 -13.70 5.48
CA THR A 151 7.43 -14.21 5.11
C THR A 151 8.42 -13.07 4.85
N GLY A 152 8.00 -12.00 4.15
CA GLY A 152 8.83 -10.81 3.94
C GLY A 152 9.24 -10.13 5.25
N GLU A 153 8.33 -10.01 6.22
CA GLU A 153 8.65 -9.49 7.56
C GLU A 153 9.70 -10.36 8.29
N MET A 154 9.57 -11.69 8.17
CA MET A 154 10.52 -12.63 8.76
C MET A 154 11.90 -12.50 8.12
N TYR A 155 11.99 -12.38 6.79
CA TYR A 155 13.25 -12.11 6.10
C TYR A 155 13.86 -10.77 6.52
N CYS A 156 13.08 -9.70 6.59
CA CYS A 156 13.55 -8.39 7.06
C CYS A 156 14.19 -8.50 8.44
N ARG A 157 13.53 -9.18 9.39
CA ARG A 157 14.06 -9.41 10.73
C ARG A 157 15.39 -10.19 10.70
N VAL A 158 15.44 -11.30 9.97
CA VAL A 158 16.64 -12.15 9.87
C VAL A 158 17.81 -11.39 9.24
N PHE A 159 17.55 -10.58 8.19
CA PHE A 159 18.59 -9.77 7.56
C PHE A 159 19.15 -8.71 8.50
N GLN A 160 18.31 -8.13 9.34
CA GLN A 160 18.76 -7.20 10.38
C GLN A 160 19.59 -7.91 11.46
N GLU A 161 19.14 -9.05 11.97
CA GLU A 161 19.80 -9.79 13.06
C GLU A 161 21.14 -10.42 12.62
N LEU A 162 21.19 -11.03 11.43
CA LEU A 162 22.37 -11.76 10.96
C LEU A 162 23.35 -10.90 10.19
N TYR A 163 22.86 -9.95 9.39
CA TYR A 163 23.71 -9.19 8.47
C TYR A 163 23.80 -7.70 8.82
N GLY A 164 23.11 -7.25 9.87
CA GLY A 164 23.13 -5.85 10.29
C GLY A 164 22.46 -4.88 9.31
N LEU A 165 21.65 -5.36 8.34
CA LEU A 165 20.89 -4.51 7.45
C LEU A 165 19.68 -3.93 8.18
N PRO A 166 19.61 -2.61 8.46
CA PRO A 166 18.44 -2.04 9.10
C PRO A 166 17.20 -2.20 8.22
N THR A 167 16.13 -2.77 8.79
CA THR A 167 14.84 -2.95 8.09
C THR A 167 13.69 -2.45 8.94
N ILE A 168 12.67 -1.90 8.26
CA ILE A 168 11.41 -1.52 8.89
C ILE A 168 10.24 -2.01 8.02
N CYS A 169 9.30 -2.70 8.64
CA CYS A 169 8.13 -3.27 7.97
C CYS A 169 6.89 -2.46 8.35
N LEU A 170 6.20 -1.93 7.37
CA LEU A 170 5.01 -1.11 7.55
C LEU A 170 3.76 -1.90 7.15
N ARG A 171 2.95 -2.31 8.12
CA ARG A 171 1.66 -2.99 7.90
C ARG A 171 0.60 -1.97 7.55
N TYR A 172 0.33 -1.78 6.26
CA TYR A 172 -0.70 -0.85 5.79
C TYR A 172 -2.10 -1.41 6.00
N PHE A 173 -3.03 -0.53 6.44
CA PHE A 173 -4.44 -0.83 6.62
C PHE A 173 -5.27 -0.10 5.56
N ASN A 174 -6.03 -0.85 4.76
CA ASN A 174 -7.06 -0.38 3.81
C ASN A 174 -6.75 0.96 3.13
N VAL A 175 -5.59 1.04 2.47
CA VAL A 175 -5.13 2.29 1.84
C VAL A 175 -6.06 2.69 0.71
N PHE A 176 -6.43 3.97 0.65
CA PHE A 176 -7.24 4.57 -0.40
C PHE A 176 -6.67 5.89 -0.89
N GLY A 177 -6.99 6.28 -2.12
CA GLY A 177 -6.50 7.54 -2.68
C GLY A 177 -6.59 7.62 -4.20
N PRO A 178 -6.16 8.77 -4.77
CA PRO A 178 -5.97 8.92 -6.21
C PRO A 178 -5.06 7.84 -6.80
N ARG A 179 -5.17 7.56 -8.09
CA ARG A 179 -4.40 6.53 -8.83
C ARG A 179 -4.71 5.08 -8.45
N GLN A 180 -5.68 4.84 -7.55
CA GLN A 180 -6.17 3.49 -7.29
C GLN A 180 -7.08 3.06 -8.45
N ASP A 181 -6.83 1.85 -9.01
CA ASP A 181 -7.56 1.38 -10.20
C ASP A 181 -8.94 0.81 -9.83
N PRO A 182 -10.05 1.45 -10.26
CA PRO A 182 -11.41 0.96 -10.01
C PRO A 182 -11.77 -0.26 -10.87
N ASN A 183 -11.10 -0.43 -12.03
CA ASN A 183 -11.39 -1.45 -13.02
C ASN A 183 -10.65 -2.77 -12.75
N SER A 184 -9.80 -2.82 -11.74
CA SER A 184 -9.19 -4.07 -11.34
C SER A 184 -10.27 -5.07 -10.93
N GLN A 185 -10.21 -6.31 -11.43
CA GLN A 185 -11.12 -7.39 -11.02
C GLN A 185 -11.23 -7.52 -9.49
N TYR A 186 -10.22 -7.04 -8.78
CA TYR A 186 -10.09 -7.07 -7.33
C TYR A 186 -10.00 -5.66 -6.73
N ALA A 187 -10.66 -4.70 -7.36
CA ALA A 187 -10.67 -3.31 -6.89
C ALA A 187 -11.13 -3.22 -5.43
N ALA A 188 -10.47 -2.34 -4.68
CA ALA A 188 -10.87 -2.01 -3.32
C ALA A 188 -12.26 -1.34 -3.30
N VAL A 189 -12.94 -1.42 -2.18
CA VAL A 189 -14.32 -0.95 -2.03
C VAL A 189 -14.50 0.54 -2.38
N ILE A 190 -13.57 1.41 -1.94
CA ILE A 190 -13.70 2.86 -2.16
C ILE A 190 -13.71 3.24 -3.66
N PRO A 191 -12.68 2.88 -4.48
CA PRO A 191 -12.73 3.24 -5.90
C PRO A 191 -13.91 2.60 -6.64
N LYS A 192 -14.32 1.39 -6.27
CA LYS A 192 -15.47 0.71 -6.88
C LYS A 192 -16.77 1.45 -6.57
N PHE A 193 -16.98 1.87 -5.32
CA PHE A 193 -18.20 2.57 -4.92
C PHE A 193 -18.26 3.99 -5.50
N ILE A 194 -17.14 4.71 -5.52
CA ILE A 194 -17.08 6.03 -6.15
C ILE A 194 -17.48 5.92 -7.62
N THR A 195 -16.87 5.03 -8.39
CA THR A 195 -17.16 4.90 -9.82
C THR A 195 -18.59 4.40 -10.08
N GLY A 196 -19.08 3.44 -9.31
CA GLY A 196 -20.47 2.96 -9.43
C GLY A 196 -21.47 4.08 -9.16
N ILE A 197 -21.37 4.78 -8.03
CA ILE A 197 -22.29 5.87 -7.67
C ILE A 197 -22.18 7.04 -8.66
N MET A 198 -20.97 7.37 -9.16
CA MET A 198 -20.81 8.38 -10.22
C MET A 198 -21.58 8.02 -11.50
N ASN A 199 -21.72 6.73 -11.80
CA ASN A 199 -22.41 6.21 -12.98
C ASN A 199 -23.88 5.84 -12.71
N ASP A 200 -24.45 6.24 -11.57
CA ASP A 200 -25.81 5.91 -11.14
C ASP A 200 -26.06 4.39 -10.95
N GLU A 201 -25.00 3.63 -10.68
CA GLU A 201 -25.05 2.20 -10.39
C GLU A 201 -25.15 1.95 -8.89
N SER A 202 -26.02 1.01 -8.48
CA SER A 202 -26.17 0.61 -7.07
C SER A 202 -24.93 -0.15 -6.58
N PRO A 203 -24.26 0.32 -5.51
CA PRO A 203 -23.17 -0.42 -4.92
C PRO A 203 -23.65 -1.73 -4.30
N VAL A 204 -22.94 -2.83 -4.58
CA VAL A 204 -23.23 -4.14 -3.99
C VAL A 204 -22.48 -4.28 -2.67
N ILE A 205 -23.20 -4.46 -1.58
CA ILE A 205 -22.69 -4.70 -0.23
C ILE A 205 -22.87 -6.18 0.11
N TYR A 206 -21.78 -6.83 0.55
CA TYR A 206 -21.80 -8.20 1.07
C TYR A 206 -22.14 -8.16 2.56
N GLY A 207 -23.33 -8.68 2.97
CA GLY A 207 -23.83 -8.61 4.33
C GLY A 207 -24.65 -7.35 4.62
N ASP A 208 -24.66 -6.93 5.89
CA ASP A 208 -25.50 -5.84 6.42
C ASP A 208 -24.88 -4.43 6.25
N GLY A 209 -23.65 -4.34 5.76
CA GLY A 209 -22.94 -3.07 5.61
C GLY A 209 -22.33 -2.52 6.91
N GLU A 210 -22.52 -3.19 8.05
CA GLU A 210 -21.98 -2.80 9.36
C GLU A 210 -20.51 -3.24 9.54
N GLN A 211 -19.97 -4.02 8.60
CA GLN A 211 -18.53 -4.31 8.60
C GLN A 211 -17.74 -3.02 8.44
N SER A 212 -16.72 -2.86 9.29
CA SER A 212 -15.93 -1.62 9.34
C SER A 212 -14.47 -1.83 9.01
N ARG A 213 -13.87 -0.77 8.48
CA ARG A 213 -12.45 -0.74 8.12
C ARG A 213 -11.77 0.49 8.69
N ASP A 214 -10.49 0.35 9.01
CA ASP A 214 -9.59 1.46 9.28
C ASP A 214 -9.00 1.90 7.92
N PHE A 215 -9.64 2.88 7.29
CA PHE A 215 -9.20 3.40 6.00
C PHE A 215 -8.09 4.41 6.18
N THR A 216 -7.01 4.23 5.43
CA THR A 216 -5.81 5.06 5.49
C THR A 216 -5.61 5.81 4.17
N TYR A 217 -5.65 7.13 4.21
CA TYR A 217 -5.40 7.93 3.02
C TYR A 217 -3.94 7.78 2.57
N VAL A 218 -3.72 7.63 1.27
CA VAL A 218 -2.39 7.33 0.70
C VAL A 218 -1.29 8.32 1.12
N LYS A 219 -1.62 9.59 1.34
CA LYS A 219 -0.64 10.57 1.82
C LYS A 219 -0.11 10.26 3.22
N HIS A 220 -0.93 9.67 4.10
CA HIS A 220 -0.46 9.23 5.42
C HIS A 220 0.54 8.08 5.28
N VAL A 221 0.31 7.16 4.34
CA VAL A 221 1.24 6.07 4.03
C VAL A 221 2.56 6.61 3.49
N VAL A 222 2.53 7.60 2.61
CA VAL A 222 3.72 8.28 2.09
C VAL A 222 4.52 8.93 3.22
N VAL A 223 3.84 9.68 4.11
CA VAL A 223 4.47 10.30 5.28
C VAL A 223 5.11 9.24 6.19
N ALA A 224 4.39 8.14 6.47
CA ALA A 224 4.90 7.05 7.29
C ALA A 224 6.18 6.43 6.71
N ASN A 225 6.23 6.20 5.38
CA ASN A 225 7.43 5.69 4.70
C ASN A 225 8.63 6.62 4.90
N ILE A 226 8.45 7.92 4.71
CA ILE A 226 9.54 8.90 4.84
C ILE A 226 10.01 9.01 6.28
N LEU A 227 9.09 9.18 7.23
CA LEU A 227 9.43 9.28 8.65
C LEU A 227 10.12 8.03 9.17
N SER A 228 9.64 6.83 8.79
CA SER A 228 10.26 5.57 9.18
C SER A 228 11.67 5.40 8.60
N CYS A 229 11.90 5.88 7.37
CA CYS A 229 13.22 5.89 6.74
C CYS A 229 14.21 6.79 7.48
N GLU A 230 13.77 7.98 7.90
CA GLU A 230 14.60 8.97 8.61
C GLU A 230 14.86 8.63 10.08
N SER A 231 14.03 7.79 10.68
CA SER A 231 14.16 7.36 12.07
C SER A 231 15.28 6.34 12.27
N ASN A 232 15.66 6.10 13.53
CA ASN A 232 16.51 4.97 13.91
C ASN A 232 15.71 3.70 14.25
N GLU A 233 14.37 3.75 14.15
CA GLU A 233 13.49 2.63 14.45
C GLU A 233 13.65 1.51 13.42
N THR A 234 13.47 0.28 13.89
CA THR A 234 13.47 -0.95 13.10
C THR A 234 12.36 -1.89 13.58
N GLY A 235 12.06 -2.91 12.78
CA GLY A 235 11.02 -3.89 13.10
C GLY A 235 9.68 -3.58 12.44
N ILE A 236 8.56 -3.89 13.10
CA ILE A 236 7.21 -3.89 12.51
C ILE A 236 6.35 -2.79 13.12
N PHE A 237 5.59 -2.08 12.27
CA PHE A 237 4.72 -0.97 12.66
C PHE A 237 3.42 -0.98 11.87
N ASN A 238 2.30 -0.75 12.56
CA ASN A 238 1.01 -0.53 11.93
C ASN A 238 0.90 0.89 11.37
N ILE A 239 0.42 1.01 10.15
CA ILE A 239 0.17 2.30 9.49
C ILE A 239 -1.30 2.37 9.11
N ALA A 240 -2.04 3.13 9.89
CA ALA A 240 -3.49 3.29 9.84
C ALA A 240 -3.88 4.67 10.40
N CYS A 241 -5.17 4.94 10.50
CA CYS A 241 -5.69 6.17 11.13
C CYS A 241 -6.29 5.93 12.53
N SER A 242 -6.32 4.68 13.00
CA SER A 242 -6.99 4.26 14.26
C SER A 242 -8.45 4.73 14.32
N ARG A 243 -9.13 4.67 13.18
CA ARG A 243 -10.50 5.14 12.96
C ARG A 243 -11.31 4.08 12.21
N ARG A 244 -12.53 3.85 12.65
CA ARG A 244 -13.44 2.89 12.02
C ARG A 244 -14.48 3.63 11.18
N ILE A 245 -14.67 3.17 9.94
CA ILE A 245 -15.76 3.58 9.05
C ILE A 245 -16.47 2.32 8.58
N THR A 246 -17.79 2.26 8.73
CA THR A 246 -18.62 1.18 8.19
C THR A 246 -18.80 1.32 6.69
N ILE A 247 -19.19 0.24 6.02
CA ILE A 247 -19.48 0.31 4.59
C ILE A 247 -20.72 1.17 4.32
N ASN A 248 -21.71 1.14 5.22
CA ASN A 248 -22.89 2.01 5.14
C ASN A 248 -22.52 3.50 5.26
N GLU A 249 -21.67 3.87 6.23
CA GLU A 249 -21.15 5.24 6.36
C GLU A 249 -20.36 5.67 5.11
N LEU A 250 -19.55 4.78 4.54
CA LEU A 250 -18.81 5.07 3.31
C LEU A 250 -19.75 5.43 2.15
N VAL A 251 -20.81 4.65 1.94
CA VAL A 251 -21.81 4.94 0.89
C VAL A 251 -22.51 6.27 1.15
N ALA A 252 -22.91 6.52 2.41
CA ALA A 252 -23.55 7.78 2.79
C ALA A 252 -22.65 9.00 2.48
N TYR A 253 -21.35 8.93 2.82
CA TYR A 253 -20.40 10.00 2.50
C TYR A 253 -20.20 10.20 0.99
N ILE A 254 -20.12 9.11 0.21
CA ILE A 254 -19.97 9.24 -1.25
C ILE A 254 -21.23 9.88 -1.87
N ASN A 255 -22.42 9.45 -1.47
CA ASN A 255 -23.69 10.03 -1.92
C ASN A 255 -23.76 11.53 -1.59
N GLU A 256 -23.48 11.88 -0.34
CA GLU A 256 -23.49 13.28 0.12
C GLU A 256 -22.50 14.15 -0.69
N ILE A 257 -21.26 13.69 -0.91
CA ILE A 257 -20.25 14.47 -1.65
C ILE A 257 -20.64 14.64 -3.12
N LEU A 258 -21.24 13.62 -3.74
CA LEU A 258 -21.68 13.64 -5.14
C LEU A 258 -23.05 14.29 -5.33
N GLY A 259 -23.79 14.63 -4.25
CA GLY A 259 -25.17 15.11 -4.33
C GLY A 259 -26.14 14.09 -4.90
N LYS A 260 -25.92 12.80 -4.59
CA LYS A 260 -26.73 11.67 -5.06
C LYS A 260 -27.41 10.94 -3.90
N ASP A 261 -28.36 10.06 -4.23
CA ASP A 261 -29.07 9.21 -3.27
C ASP A 261 -29.22 7.78 -3.85
N ILE A 262 -28.08 7.18 -4.17
CA ILE A 262 -28.03 5.83 -4.76
C ILE A 262 -28.18 4.80 -3.65
N ILE A 263 -29.18 3.95 -3.79
CA ILE A 263 -29.49 2.86 -2.85
C ILE A 263 -28.54 1.68 -3.10
N THR A 264 -28.10 1.04 -2.03
CA THR A 264 -27.24 -0.14 -2.09
C THR A 264 -28.03 -1.42 -2.34
N GLU A 265 -27.40 -2.38 -3.01
CA GLU A 265 -27.89 -3.75 -3.09
C GLU A 265 -27.14 -4.61 -2.05
N ASN A 266 -27.86 -5.18 -1.09
CA ASN A 266 -27.28 -6.05 -0.10
C ASN A 266 -27.46 -7.52 -0.51
N ILE A 267 -26.34 -8.27 -0.51
CA ILE A 267 -26.30 -9.70 -0.83
C ILE A 267 -25.64 -10.48 0.30
N ASP A 268 -25.68 -11.80 0.25
CA ASP A 268 -25.10 -12.65 1.29
C ASP A 268 -23.63 -12.34 1.58
N SER A 269 -23.25 -12.39 2.85
CA SER A 269 -21.88 -12.18 3.29
C SER A 269 -20.92 -13.23 2.70
N ARG A 270 -19.68 -12.82 2.38
CA ARG A 270 -18.65 -13.74 1.91
C ARG A 270 -18.10 -14.57 3.07
N PRO A 271 -17.96 -15.90 2.90
CA PRO A 271 -17.25 -16.70 3.89
C PRO A 271 -15.82 -16.17 4.11
N GLY A 272 -15.43 -16.01 5.37
CA GLY A 272 -14.09 -15.55 5.74
C GLY A 272 -13.88 -14.03 5.65
N ASP A 273 -14.93 -13.22 5.40
CA ASP A 273 -14.79 -11.76 5.45
C ASP A 273 -14.57 -11.27 6.89
N ILE A 274 -13.52 -10.50 7.11
CA ILE A 274 -13.20 -9.87 8.41
C ILE A 274 -14.29 -8.82 8.71
N LYS A 275 -15.05 -9.00 9.80
CA LYS A 275 -16.15 -8.08 10.13
C LYS A 275 -15.63 -6.69 10.47
N HIS A 276 -14.59 -6.57 11.28
CA HIS A 276 -14.06 -5.28 11.71
C HIS A 276 -12.54 -5.24 11.65
N SER A 277 -11.98 -4.09 11.24
CA SER A 277 -10.54 -3.84 11.21
C SER A 277 -10.24 -2.50 11.88
N LEU A 278 -9.36 -2.51 12.88
CA LEU A 278 -8.87 -1.32 13.59
C LEU A 278 -7.43 -1.57 14.04
N ALA A 279 -6.55 -0.58 13.85
CA ALA A 279 -5.16 -0.68 14.26
C ALA A 279 -4.83 0.15 15.49
N ASP A 280 -3.98 -0.39 16.34
CA ASP A 280 -3.18 0.41 17.27
C ASP A 280 -1.96 0.96 16.50
N ILE A 281 -1.82 2.28 16.45
CA ILE A 281 -0.74 2.99 15.78
C ILE A 281 0.25 3.64 16.76
N SER A 282 0.10 3.38 18.06
CA SER A 282 0.91 4.00 19.11
C SER A 282 2.41 3.76 18.91
N ARG A 283 2.76 2.56 18.40
CA ARG A 283 4.14 2.20 18.10
C ARG A 283 4.75 3.07 17.00
N ALA A 284 3.98 3.40 15.95
CA ALA A 284 4.42 4.26 14.87
C ALA A 284 4.65 5.72 15.32
N GLY A 285 4.04 6.14 16.43
CA GLY A 285 4.34 7.41 17.10
C GLY A 285 5.80 7.58 17.49
N LYS A 286 6.59 6.49 17.66
CA LYS A 286 8.02 6.55 17.97
C LYS A 286 8.85 7.24 16.89
N PHE A 287 8.45 7.15 15.63
CA PHE A 287 9.06 7.90 14.54
C PHE A 287 8.23 9.12 14.09
N GLY A 288 7.33 9.60 14.92
CA GLY A 288 6.55 10.82 14.68
C GLY A 288 5.35 10.63 13.76
N TYR A 289 4.94 9.38 13.46
CA TYR A 289 3.72 9.15 12.68
C TYR A 289 2.49 9.53 13.49
N ASN A 290 1.77 10.53 12.99
CA ASN A 290 0.51 11.00 13.54
C ASN A 290 -0.41 11.41 12.38
N PRO A 291 -1.30 10.53 11.92
CA PRO A 291 -2.20 10.83 10.81
C PRO A 291 -3.23 11.87 11.26
N VAL A 292 -3.14 13.06 10.67
CA VAL A 292 -4.07 14.18 10.92
C VAL A 292 -4.91 14.38 9.67
N GLY A 293 -6.21 14.34 9.82
CA GLY A 293 -7.14 14.59 8.71
C GLY A 293 -8.53 14.03 9.00
N ASP A 294 -9.52 14.59 8.34
CA ASP A 294 -10.89 14.07 8.34
C ASP A 294 -11.11 13.15 7.16
N PHE A 295 -11.72 12.00 7.40
CA PHE A 295 -11.97 10.99 6.37
C PHE A 295 -12.82 11.53 5.21
N ARG A 296 -13.83 12.32 5.51
CA ARG A 296 -14.73 12.89 4.52
C ARG A 296 -14.01 13.88 3.60
N ASP A 297 -13.12 14.71 4.17
CA ASP A 297 -12.31 15.65 3.38
C ASP A 297 -11.29 14.90 2.49
N GLU A 298 -10.72 13.83 2.99
CA GLU A 298 -9.81 12.96 2.23
C GLU A 298 -10.56 12.23 1.10
N LEU A 299 -11.74 11.69 1.40
CA LEU A 299 -12.61 11.03 0.43
C LEU A 299 -13.05 12.01 -0.67
N LYS A 300 -13.40 13.26 -0.32
CA LYS A 300 -13.74 14.31 -1.28
C LYS A 300 -12.62 14.57 -2.28
N LYS A 301 -11.36 14.61 -1.83
CA LYS A 301 -10.19 14.75 -2.74
C LYS A 301 -10.07 13.58 -3.71
N VAL A 302 -10.38 12.37 -3.25
CA VAL A 302 -10.37 11.17 -4.10
C VAL A 302 -11.49 11.23 -5.13
N ILE A 303 -12.70 11.59 -4.72
CA ILE A 303 -13.86 11.74 -5.62
C ILE A 303 -13.55 12.79 -6.70
N GLN A 304 -13.05 13.97 -6.33
CA GLN A 304 -12.63 15.02 -7.28
C GLN A 304 -11.61 14.52 -8.30
N TRP A 305 -10.66 13.68 -7.86
CA TRP A 305 -9.68 13.09 -8.77
C TRP A 305 -10.36 12.16 -9.81
N PHE A 306 -11.33 11.34 -9.40
CA PHE A 306 -12.08 10.47 -10.31
C PHE A 306 -12.94 11.28 -11.29
N GLU A 307 -13.61 12.36 -10.83
CA GLU A 307 -14.37 13.28 -11.69
C GLU A 307 -13.48 13.92 -12.75
N ASN A 308 -12.33 14.48 -12.35
CA ASN A 308 -11.38 15.09 -13.27
C ASN A 308 -10.84 14.08 -14.29
N LYS A 309 -10.55 12.85 -13.86
CA LYS A 309 -10.08 11.79 -14.76
C LYS A 309 -11.15 11.41 -15.80
N ARG A 310 -12.43 11.35 -15.39
CA ARG A 310 -13.54 11.08 -16.30
C ARG A 310 -13.70 12.19 -17.34
N ASN A 311 -13.65 13.45 -16.89
CA ASN A 311 -13.80 14.61 -17.78
C ASN A 311 -12.65 14.76 -18.79
N ASN A 312 -11.44 14.31 -18.45
CA ASN A 312 -10.27 14.33 -19.35
C ASN A 312 -10.21 13.12 -20.29
N ALA A 313 -11.09 12.13 -20.14
CA ALA A 313 -11.16 10.94 -20.99
C ALA A 313 -12.23 11.05 -22.08
N VAL A 314 -13.04 12.13 -22.06
CA VAL A 314 -14.03 12.53 -23.07
C VAL A 314 -13.39 13.58 -23.98
#